data_3de67ffcbe1999eb7ea9c7baa63b0264
#
_entry.id   3de67ffcbe1999eb7ea9c7baa63b0264
#
_cell.length_a   1.000
_cell.length_b   1.000
_cell.length_c   1.000
_cell.angle_alpha   90.00
_cell.angle_beta   90.00
_cell.angle_gamma   90.00
#
_symmetry.space_group_name_H-M   'P 1'
#
loop_
_entity.id
_entity.type
_entity.pdbx_description
1 polymer ?
#
loop_
_entity_poly.entity_id
_entity_poly.type
_entity_poly.pdbx_seq_one_letter_code
_entity_poly.pdbx_strand_id
1 'polypeptide(L)'
;MHLGAIEDWEPANGGDVANLGFVVGRRCVAVIDTGGTPAIGQALRAAVERATPLPICYVILTHAHPDHLLGSVAFVAPNRAQPASASLPATTPVPVFVASARYPRTLAARAPFYLNALKRDFGIALTPADIVYPSVTVDKTLTLDLGDRTLTLQAWPTAHTDNDLTVYDTLTRTLFASDLLFVSHLPALDGSLRGWLGVMADLRRLDVASVVPGHGAVGNDWPVTMNAQAAYLNGLLGDTRAAVRAPLTIQQAIDRIPVGGPANWRLTDRFHRRNVTSAFVELEWEDEPPPTAGAAPAKAAAQSPPSPSSRG
;
A
#
# COMPACT_ATOMS: atom_id res chain seq x y z
N MET A 1 17.90 -3.66 -4.56
CA MET A 1 16.73 -2.87 -4.13
C MET A 1 17.02 -1.41 -4.42
N HIS A 2 16.02 -0.67 -4.86
CA HIS A 2 16.01 0.77 -5.08
C HIS A 2 15.06 1.42 -4.07
N LEU A 3 15.43 2.56 -3.51
CA LEU A 3 14.58 3.35 -2.62
C LEU A 3 14.13 4.59 -3.38
N GLY A 4 12.82 4.78 -3.51
CA GLY A 4 12.22 5.97 -4.08
C GLY A 4 12.34 7.19 -3.17
N ALA A 5 12.12 8.38 -3.72
CA ALA A 5 12.04 9.62 -2.96
C ALA A 5 10.80 9.62 -2.06
N ILE A 6 10.93 10.17 -0.84
CA ILE A 6 9.77 10.37 0.03
C ILE A 6 9.08 11.69 -0.38
N GLU A 7 8.44 11.66 -1.52
CA GLU A 7 7.80 12.79 -2.19
C GLU A 7 6.52 12.33 -2.89
N ASP A 8 5.70 13.27 -3.37
CA ASP A 8 4.54 12.95 -4.20
C ASP A 8 4.99 12.49 -5.59
N TRP A 9 4.16 11.72 -6.29
CA TRP A 9 4.39 11.30 -7.66
C TRP A 9 4.23 12.48 -8.61
N GLU A 10 5.36 13.05 -9.03
CA GLU A 10 5.40 14.30 -9.80
C GLU A 10 6.57 14.35 -10.79
N PRO A 11 6.54 15.25 -11.79
CA PRO A 11 7.59 15.38 -12.80
C PRO A 11 8.97 15.72 -12.24
N ALA A 12 9.04 16.47 -11.14
CA ALA A 12 10.31 16.93 -10.55
C ALA A 12 11.21 15.77 -10.10
N ASN A 13 10.60 14.65 -9.65
CA ASN A 13 11.31 13.42 -9.28
C ASN A 13 11.21 12.32 -10.35
N GLY A 14 10.66 12.63 -11.54
CA GLY A 14 10.47 11.66 -12.63
C GLY A 14 9.47 10.53 -12.27
N GLY A 15 8.70 10.69 -11.19
CA GLY A 15 7.82 9.66 -10.64
C GLY A 15 8.54 8.56 -9.87
N ASP A 16 9.77 8.79 -9.41
CA ASP A 16 10.61 7.85 -8.67
C ASP A 16 10.38 7.98 -7.17
N VAL A 17 9.25 7.48 -6.70
CA VAL A 17 8.81 7.62 -5.30
C VAL A 17 8.62 6.29 -4.59
N ALA A 18 8.35 5.20 -5.30
CA ALA A 18 8.15 3.88 -4.72
C ALA A 18 9.48 3.12 -4.53
N ASN A 19 9.53 2.30 -3.50
CA ASN A 19 10.60 1.33 -3.33
C ASN A 19 10.41 0.16 -4.30
N LEU A 20 11.46 -0.15 -5.04
CA LEU A 20 11.45 -1.22 -6.04
C LEU A 20 12.51 -2.27 -5.71
N GLY A 21 12.22 -3.52 -6.03
CA GLY A 21 13.14 -4.60 -5.73
C GLY A 21 13.21 -5.69 -6.79
N PHE A 22 14.23 -6.52 -6.65
CA PHE A 22 14.28 -7.80 -7.34
C PHE A 22 14.98 -8.84 -6.48
N VAL A 23 14.59 -10.08 -6.68
CA VAL A 23 15.14 -11.25 -5.98
C VAL A 23 15.75 -12.19 -7.02
N VAL A 24 17.04 -12.49 -6.84
CA VAL A 24 17.79 -13.37 -7.73
C VAL A 24 17.82 -14.78 -7.13
N GLY A 25 17.26 -15.75 -7.83
CA GLY A 25 17.42 -17.18 -7.55
C GLY A 25 18.55 -17.80 -8.37
N ARG A 26 18.64 -19.14 -8.40
CA ARG A 26 19.63 -19.85 -9.25
C ARG A 26 19.14 -20.03 -10.69
N ARG A 27 17.84 -19.99 -10.93
CA ARG A 27 17.23 -20.20 -12.25
C ARG A 27 16.80 -18.92 -12.91
N CYS A 28 16.25 -17.98 -12.17
CA CYS A 28 15.74 -16.72 -12.69
C CYS A 28 15.54 -15.64 -11.60
N VAL A 29 15.06 -14.49 -12.05
CA VAL A 29 14.80 -13.30 -11.23
C VAL A 29 13.32 -13.06 -11.13
N ALA A 30 12.85 -12.63 -9.94
CA ALA A 30 11.55 -11.98 -9.74
C ALA A 30 11.77 -10.48 -9.46
N VAL A 31 11.08 -9.63 -10.20
CA VAL A 31 11.01 -8.18 -9.98
C VAL A 31 9.78 -7.87 -9.16
N ILE A 32 9.87 -6.94 -8.21
CA ILE A 32 8.80 -6.52 -7.31
C ILE A 32 8.58 -5.03 -7.54
N ASP A 33 7.42 -4.70 -8.08
CA ASP A 33 7.00 -3.42 -8.61
C ASP A 33 7.92 -2.87 -9.71
N THR A 34 7.47 -1.84 -10.43
CA THR A 34 8.14 -1.41 -11.66
C THR A 34 8.40 0.08 -11.75
N GLY A 35 7.87 0.86 -10.79
CA GLY A 35 8.04 2.31 -10.75
C GLY A 35 6.97 3.10 -11.51
N GLY A 36 6.99 4.40 -11.30
CA GLY A 36 5.95 5.33 -11.70
C GLY A 36 6.01 5.82 -13.14
N THR A 37 7.04 5.45 -13.90
CA THR A 37 7.19 5.82 -15.31
C THR A 37 7.94 4.73 -16.09
N PRO A 38 7.80 4.68 -17.42
CA PRO A 38 8.57 3.77 -18.27
C PRO A 38 10.08 3.90 -18.09
N ALA A 39 10.58 5.11 -17.84
CA ALA A 39 12.02 5.36 -17.63
C ALA A 39 12.54 4.67 -16.36
N ILE A 40 11.78 4.70 -15.26
CA ILE A 40 12.12 4.00 -14.02
C ILE A 40 12.09 2.49 -14.25
N GLY A 41 11.08 1.97 -14.94
CA GLY A 41 11.01 0.56 -15.30
C GLY A 41 12.21 0.10 -16.12
N GLN A 42 12.66 0.91 -17.09
CA GLN A 42 13.87 0.66 -17.89
C GLN A 42 15.14 0.67 -17.01
N ALA A 43 15.27 1.63 -16.11
CA ALA A 43 16.38 1.71 -15.18
C ALA A 43 16.45 0.48 -14.24
N LEU A 44 15.31 0.05 -13.73
CA LEU A 44 15.20 -1.16 -12.91
C LEU A 44 15.58 -2.41 -13.71
N ARG A 45 15.04 -2.57 -14.92
CA ARG A 45 15.41 -3.68 -15.81
C ARG A 45 16.90 -3.72 -16.08
N ALA A 46 17.52 -2.58 -16.43
CA ALA A 46 18.95 -2.47 -16.63
C ALA A 46 19.75 -2.78 -15.35
N ALA A 47 19.20 -2.48 -14.18
CA ALA A 47 19.84 -2.85 -12.91
C ALA A 47 19.82 -4.37 -12.69
N VAL A 48 18.73 -5.07 -13.04
CA VAL A 48 18.67 -6.53 -13.02
C VAL A 48 19.70 -7.13 -13.98
N GLU A 49 19.73 -6.66 -15.23
CA GLU A 49 20.64 -7.15 -16.27
C GLU A 49 22.13 -6.95 -15.91
N ARG A 50 22.47 -5.88 -15.17
CA ARG A 50 23.81 -5.67 -14.61
C ARG A 50 24.14 -6.61 -13.46
N ALA A 51 23.14 -6.98 -12.65
CA ALA A 51 23.35 -7.79 -11.46
C ALA A 51 23.49 -9.28 -11.78
N THR A 52 22.87 -9.77 -12.85
CA THR A 52 22.86 -11.19 -13.21
C THR A 52 22.51 -11.39 -14.70
N PRO A 53 23.12 -12.44 -15.35
CA PRO A 53 22.71 -12.85 -16.70
C PRO A 53 21.43 -13.70 -16.71
N LEU A 54 20.84 -14.01 -15.56
CA LEU A 54 19.66 -14.85 -15.48
C LEU A 54 18.41 -14.13 -16.03
N PRO A 55 17.47 -14.85 -16.66
CA PRO A 55 16.25 -14.25 -17.17
C PRO A 55 15.33 -13.77 -16.04
N ILE A 56 14.53 -12.75 -16.32
CA ILE A 56 13.42 -12.33 -15.46
C ILE A 56 12.25 -13.27 -15.74
N CYS A 57 11.89 -14.11 -14.77
CA CYS A 57 10.73 -15.01 -14.86
C CYS A 57 9.43 -14.33 -14.46
N TYR A 58 9.49 -13.46 -13.46
CA TYR A 58 8.31 -12.89 -12.84
C TYR A 58 8.47 -11.39 -12.65
N VAL A 59 7.38 -10.65 -12.91
CA VAL A 59 7.17 -9.27 -12.46
C VAL A 59 5.94 -9.30 -11.54
N ILE A 60 6.14 -8.99 -10.28
CA ILE A 60 5.12 -9.02 -9.25
C ILE A 60 4.66 -7.58 -9.01
N LEU A 61 3.38 -7.31 -9.24
CA LEU A 61 2.76 -6.01 -9.00
C LEU A 61 1.98 -6.08 -7.69
N THR A 62 2.43 -5.32 -6.70
CA THR A 62 1.90 -5.41 -5.33
C THR A 62 0.51 -4.85 -5.20
N HIS A 63 0.21 -3.76 -5.91
CA HIS A 63 -1.10 -3.13 -5.99
C HIS A 63 -1.21 -2.17 -7.18
N ALA A 64 -2.41 -1.66 -7.45
CA ALA A 64 -2.69 -0.90 -8.67
C ALA A 64 -2.53 0.63 -8.48
N HIS A 65 -1.42 1.10 -7.87
CA HIS A 65 -1.07 2.52 -7.87
C HIS A 65 -0.02 2.86 -8.95
N PRO A 66 -0.05 4.09 -9.49
CA PRO A 66 0.72 4.44 -10.68
C PRO A 66 2.23 4.32 -10.47
N ASP A 67 2.73 4.68 -9.29
CA ASP A 67 4.15 4.65 -8.92
C ASP A 67 4.72 3.23 -8.72
N HIS A 68 3.88 2.21 -8.68
CA HIS A 68 4.25 0.80 -8.62
C HIS A 68 4.16 0.07 -9.96
N LEU A 69 3.32 0.57 -10.90
CA LEU A 69 2.94 -0.22 -12.08
C LEU A 69 3.32 0.38 -13.45
N LEU A 70 3.48 1.72 -13.57
CA LEU A 70 3.60 2.33 -14.91
C LEU A 70 4.93 2.05 -15.62
N GLY A 71 5.94 1.58 -14.89
CA GLY A 71 7.17 1.05 -15.46
C GLY A 71 7.04 -0.33 -16.10
N SER A 72 5.92 -1.03 -15.94
CA SER A 72 5.70 -2.42 -16.43
C SER A 72 5.92 -2.58 -17.92
N VAL A 73 5.65 -1.55 -18.71
CA VAL A 73 5.86 -1.53 -20.14
C VAL A 73 7.32 -1.84 -20.55
N ALA A 74 8.29 -1.54 -19.68
CA ALA A 74 9.69 -1.83 -19.91
C ALA A 74 10.02 -3.35 -19.90
N PHE A 75 9.14 -4.16 -19.34
CA PHE A 75 9.33 -5.61 -19.21
C PHE A 75 8.60 -6.42 -20.29
N VAL A 76 7.71 -5.83 -21.08
CA VAL A 76 6.96 -6.51 -22.15
C VAL A 76 7.44 -6.13 -23.55
N ALA A 77 8.03 -4.94 -23.74
CA ALA A 77 8.48 -4.48 -25.04
C ALA A 77 9.94 -4.86 -25.30
N PRO A 78 10.30 -5.31 -26.50
CA PRO A 78 11.67 -5.17 -26.96
C PRO A 78 11.98 -3.66 -26.91
N ASN A 79 13.09 -3.32 -26.26
CA ASN A 79 13.50 -1.98 -25.88
C ASN A 79 13.31 -0.95 -27.03
N ARG A 80 12.18 -0.24 -27.06
CA ARG A 80 11.86 0.80 -28.06
C ARG A 80 12.79 2.02 -27.96
N ALA A 81 13.56 2.13 -26.88
CA ALA A 81 14.43 3.27 -26.60
C ALA A 81 15.94 2.98 -26.83
N GLN A 82 16.32 1.75 -27.19
CA GLN A 82 17.70 1.46 -27.57
C GLN A 82 17.92 1.68 -29.06
N PRO A 83 19.06 2.33 -29.44
CA PRO A 83 19.45 2.38 -30.85
C PRO A 83 19.61 0.95 -31.38
N ALA A 84 19.26 0.74 -32.64
CA ALA A 84 19.18 -0.56 -33.33
C ALA A 84 20.45 -1.44 -33.29
N SER A 85 21.51 -1.01 -32.62
CA SER A 85 22.80 -1.73 -32.42
C SER A 85 22.87 -2.63 -31.20
N ALA A 86 21.87 -2.59 -30.29
CA ALA A 86 21.81 -3.47 -29.11
C ALA A 86 20.55 -4.36 -29.21
N SER A 87 20.54 -5.25 -30.18
CA SER A 87 19.50 -6.28 -30.28
C SER A 87 19.68 -7.32 -29.18
N LEU A 88 18.80 -7.28 -28.17
CA LEU A 88 18.51 -8.50 -27.40
C LEU A 88 18.07 -9.58 -28.37
N PRO A 89 18.50 -10.84 -28.18
CA PRO A 89 18.03 -11.94 -29.01
C PRO A 89 16.51 -11.94 -28.98
N ALA A 90 15.86 -12.11 -30.13
CA ALA A 90 14.40 -12.14 -30.31
C ALA A 90 13.68 -13.26 -29.52
N THR A 91 14.40 -13.95 -28.62
CA THR A 91 13.98 -15.10 -27.83
C THR A 91 13.95 -14.87 -26.32
N THR A 92 14.12 -13.61 -25.83
CA THR A 92 13.97 -13.38 -24.38
C THR A 92 12.49 -13.56 -24.03
N PRO A 93 12.10 -14.57 -23.24
CA PRO A 93 10.70 -14.79 -22.92
C PRO A 93 10.16 -13.60 -22.11
N VAL A 94 8.93 -13.19 -22.43
CA VAL A 94 8.21 -12.17 -21.65
C VAL A 94 7.97 -12.76 -20.24
N PRO A 95 8.32 -12.03 -19.18
CA PRO A 95 8.10 -12.51 -17.82
C PRO A 95 6.61 -12.69 -17.53
N VAL A 96 6.31 -13.59 -16.60
CA VAL A 96 4.96 -13.77 -16.07
C VAL A 96 4.64 -12.61 -15.12
N PHE A 97 3.61 -11.83 -15.43
CA PHE A 97 3.11 -10.80 -14.53
C PHE A 97 2.15 -11.41 -13.52
N VAL A 98 2.40 -11.13 -12.24
CA VAL A 98 1.66 -11.68 -11.10
C VAL A 98 1.12 -10.54 -10.24
N ALA A 99 -0.15 -10.60 -9.86
CA ALA A 99 -0.78 -9.64 -8.94
C ALA A 99 -1.94 -10.30 -8.18
N SER A 100 -2.55 -9.55 -7.24
CA SER A 100 -3.79 -9.98 -6.56
C SER A 100 -4.92 -10.25 -7.56
N ALA A 101 -5.82 -11.18 -7.27
CA ALA A 101 -6.99 -11.50 -8.09
C ALA A 101 -7.93 -10.29 -8.32
N ARG A 102 -7.89 -9.31 -7.43
CA ARG A 102 -8.69 -8.07 -7.57
C ARG A 102 -8.01 -6.99 -8.40
N TYR A 103 -6.68 -7.09 -8.58
CA TYR A 103 -5.87 -6.11 -9.31
C TYR A 103 -6.41 -5.77 -10.71
N PRO A 104 -6.78 -6.73 -11.60
CA PRO A 104 -7.21 -6.41 -12.96
C PRO A 104 -8.44 -5.50 -13.00
N ARG A 105 -9.40 -5.70 -12.08
CA ARG A 105 -10.61 -4.87 -11.99
C ARG A 105 -10.27 -3.45 -11.57
N THR A 106 -9.43 -3.30 -10.55
CA THR A 106 -9.03 -2.00 -10.03
C THR A 106 -8.20 -1.24 -11.07
N LEU A 107 -7.25 -1.93 -11.72
CA LEU A 107 -6.46 -1.32 -12.79
C LEU A 107 -7.34 -0.86 -13.95
N ALA A 108 -8.30 -1.67 -14.41
CA ALA A 108 -9.20 -1.30 -15.49
C ALA A 108 -10.00 -0.02 -15.17
N ALA A 109 -10.43 0.16 -13.92
CA ALA A 109 -11.14 1.35 -13.50
C ALA A 109 -10.24 2.59 -13.40
N ARG A 110 -8.96 2.44 -13.03
CA ARG A 110 -8.04 3.54 -12.73
C ARG A 110 -7.10 3.91 -13.89
N ALA A 111 -6.82 2.98 -14.80
CA ALA A 111 -5.87 3.20 -15.91
C ALA A 111 -6.15 4.46 -16.74
N PRO A 112 -7.39 4.81 -17.11
CA PRO A 112 -7.64 6.04 -17.85
C PRO A 112 -7.18 7.30 -17.09
N PHE A 113 -7.38 7.34 -15.78
CA PHE A 113 -6.91 8.45 -14.95
C PHE A 113 -5.38 8.51 -14.91
N TYR A 114 -4.71 7.37 -14.73
CA TYR A 114 -3.24 7.31 -14.68
C TYR A 114 -2.60 7.70 -16.01
N LEU A 115 -3.15 7.23 -17.14
CA LEU A 115 -2.68 7.61 -18.48
C LEU A 115 -2.85 9.11 -18.75
N ASN A 116 -3.97 9.69 -18.32
CA ASN A 116 -4.21 11.13 -18.44
C ASN A 116 -3.25 11.95 -17.57
N ALA A 117 -3.02 11.53 -16.31
CA ALA A 117 -2.07 12.18 -15.42
C ALA A 117 -0.63 12.09 -15.96
N LEU A 118 -0.21 10.90 -16.42
CA LEU A 118 1.11 10.69 -17.01
C LEU A 118 1.34 11.59 -18.22
N LYS A 119 0.33 11.71 -19.09
CA LYS A 119 0.40 12.60 -20.27
C LYS A 119 0.41 14.08 -19.88
N ARG A 120 -0.48 14.48 -18.98
CA ARG A 120 -0.65 15.88 -18.57
C ARG A 120 0.55 16.40 -17.80
N ASP A 121 1.01 15.63 -16.79
CA ASP A 121 1.99 16.09 -15.82
C ASP A 121 3.42 15.74 -16.27
N PHE A 122 3.65 14.55 -16.82
CA PHE A 122 4.99 14.09 -17.23
C PHE A 122 5.27 14.23 -18.72
N GLY A 123 4.28 14.60 -19.55
CA GLY A 123 4.43 14.65 -21.01
C GLY A 123 4.61 13.27 -21.67
N ILE A 124 4.35 12.18 -20.94
CA ILE A 124 4.54 10.80 -21.40
C ILE A 124 3.20 10.26 -21.91
N ALA A 125 3.12 9.95 -23.20
CA ALA A 125 1.93 9.42 -23.82
C ALA A 125 1.99 7.88 -23.91
N LEU A 126 1.37 7.21 -22.94
CA LEU A 126 1.02 5.81 -23.03
C LEU A 126 -0.45 5.67 -23.47
N THR A 127 -0.76 4.53 -24.08
CA THR A 127 -2.10 4.16 -24.52
C THR A 127 -2.68 3.02 -23.66
N PRO A 128 -3.97 2.72 -23.71
CA PRO A 128 -4.52 1.56 -23.04
C PRO A 128 -3.84 0.23 -23.40
N ALA A 129 -3.27 0.11 -24.61
CA ALA A 129 -2.52 -1.07 -25.04
C ALA A 129 -1.15 -1.20 -24.37
N ASP A 130 -0.62 -0.14 -23.77
CA ASP A 130 0.64 -0.15 -23.03
C ASP A 130 0.44 -0.54 -21.56
N ILE A 131 -0.80 -0.62 -21.07
CA ILE A 131 -1.12 -1.08 -19.72
C ILE A 131 -0.96 -2.59 -19.65
N VAL A 132 -0.11 -3.04 -18.74
CA VAL A 132 0.21 -4.45 -18.57
C VAL A 132 -0.67 -5.06 -17.48
N TYR A 133 -1.46 -6.07 -17.86
CA TYR A 133 -2.27 -6.84 -16.94
C TYR A 133 -1.54 -8.11 -16.48
N PRO A 134 -1.76 -8.58 -15.25
CA PRO A 134 -1.18 -9.84 -14.79
C PRO A 134 -1.76 -11.01 -15.57
N SER A 135 -0.88 -11.97 -15.94
CA SER A 135 -1.27 -13.24 -16.54
C SER A 135 -1.52 -14.33 -15.49
N VAL A 136 -1.04 -14.12 -14.28
CA VAL A 136 -1.30 -14.97 -13.11
C VAL A 136 -1.83 -14.12 -11.97
N THR A 137 -2.93 -14.56 -11.35
CA THR A 137 -3.53 -13.84 -10.22
C THR A 137 -3.48 -14.68 -8.95
N VAL A 138 -3.30 -14.00 -7.81
CA VAL A 138 -3.23 -14.59 -6.47
C VAL A 138 -4.53 -14.30 -5.73
N ASP A 139 -5.29 -15.33 -5.38
CA ASP A 139 -6.53 -15.19 -4.61
C ASP A 139 -6.25 -15.11 -3.11
N LYS A 140 -5.38 -15.99 -2.60
CA LYS A 140 -4.92 -16.00 -1.20
C LYS A 140 -3.40 -16.04 -1.12
N THR A 141 -2.79 -17.14 -1.52
CA THR A 141 -1.35 -17.37 -1.50
C THR A 141 -0.88 -18.01 -2.80
N LEU A 142 0.34 -17.69 -3.20
CA LEU A 142 1.05 -18.30 -4.31
C LEU A 142 2.52 -18.44 -3.93
N THR A 143 3.12 -19.58 -4.26
CA THR A 143 4.56 -19.80 -4.08
C THR A 143 5.25 -19.79 -5.45
N LEU A 144 6.32 -19.00 -5.57
CA LEU A 144 7.16 -18.92 -6.76
C LEU A 144 8.54 -19.49 -6.42
N ASP A 145 9.00 -20.44 -7.23
CA ASP A 145 10.34 -21.01 -7.14
C ASP A 145 11.26 -20.36 -8.18
N LEU A 146 12.33 -19.72 -7.72
CA LEU A 146 13.36 -19.09 -8.55
C LEU A 146 14.61 -19.97 -8.75
N GLY A 147 14.55 -21.24 -8.33
CA GLY A 147 15.71 -22.15 -8.24
C GLY A 147 16.46 -21.92 -6.92
N ASP A 148 16.29 -22.86 -5.98
CA ASP A 148 16.84 -22.81 -4.62
C ASP A 148 16.49 -21.53 -3.82
N ARG A 149 15.49 -20.79 -4.26
CA ARG A 149 14.96 -19.60 -3.58
C ARG A 149 13.47 -19.49 -3.83
N THR A 150 12.71 -19.44 -2.76
CA THR A 150 11.25 -19.47 -2.78
C THR A 150 10.69 -18.15 -2.30
N LEU A 151 9.76 -17.59 -3.07
CA LEU A 151 8.96 -16.43 -2.68
C LEU A 151 7.54 -16.88 -2.37
N THR A 152 7.00 -16.45 -1.23
CA THR A 152 5.59 -16.63 -0.89
C THR A 152 4.89 -15.29 -1.09
N LEU A 153 3.90 -15.27 -1.97
CA LEU A 153 3.03 -14.14 -2.24
C LEU A 153 1.75 -14.30 -1.43
N GLN A 154 1.32 -13.24 -0.75
CA GLN A 154 0.09 -13.22 0.03
C GLN A 154 -0.78 -12.06 -0.44
N ALA A 155 -1.99 -12.38 -0.96
CA ALA A 155 -3.03 -11.39 -1.21
C ALA A 155 -3.80 -11.10 0.07
N TRP A 156 -4.06 -9.83 0.35
CA TRP A 156 -4.70 -9.38 1.58
C TRP A 156 -6.15 -8.92 1.36
N PRO A 157 -7.00 -8.92 2.39
CA PRO A 157 -8.25 -8.19 2.37
C PRO A 157 -8.01 -6.70 2.08
N THR A 158 -9.08 -5.97 1.74
CA THR A 158 -9.00 -4.51 1.53
C THR A 158 -8.33 -3.82 2.72
N ALA A 159 -7.21 -3.14 2.45
CA ALA A 159 -6.37 -2.47 3.44
C ALA A 159 -5.92 -1.11 2.92
N HIS A 160 -4.64 -0.94 2.48
CA HIS A 160 -4.20 0.27 1.79
C HIS A 160 -5.02 0.49 0.49
N THR A 161 -5.19 -0.58 -0.29
CA THR A 161 -6.12 -0.65 -1.43
C THR A 161 -7.04 -1.87 -1.29
N ASP A 162 -7.85 -2.13 -2.31
CA ASP A 162 -8.65 -3.37 -2.39
C ASP A 162 -7.89 -4.56 -2.98
N ASN A 163 -6.61 -4.40 -3.36
CA ASN A 163 -5.87 -5.40 -4.13
C ASN A 163 -4.42 -5.62 -3.66
N ASP A 164 -4.12 -5.35 -2.41
CA ASP A 164 -2.78 -5.44 -1.83
C ASP A 164 -2.21 -6.85 -1.83
N LEU A 165 -0.93 -6.97 -2.20
CA LEU A 165 -0.14 -8.20 -2.24
C LEU A 165 1.22 -7.95 -1.57
N THR A 166 1.64 -8.85 -0.68
CA THR A 166 3.00 -8.87 -0.14
C THR A 166 3.82 -10.01 -0.74
N VAL A 167 5.15 -9.85 -0.73
CA VAL A 167 6.09 -10.87 -1.16
C VAL A 167 7.05 -11.17 -0.01
N TYR A 168 7.13 -12.44 0.39
CA TYR A 168 8.03 -12.90 1.42
C TYR A 168 9.10 -13.82 0.85
N ASP A 169 10.35 -13.42 0.96
CA ASP A 169 11.51 -14.23 0.63
C ASP A 169 11.86 -15.13 1.82
N THR A 170 11.59 -16.41 1.69
CA THR A 170 11.76 -17.37 2.78
C THR A 170 13.22 -17.61 3.18
N LEU A 171 14.16 -17.41 2.24
CA LEU A 171 15.59 -17.62 2.50
C LEU A 171 16.18 -16.53 3.40
N THR A 172 15.87 -15.28 3.11
CA THR A 172 16.41 -14.12 3.86
C THR A 172 15.46 -13.63 4.94
N ARG A 173 14.23 -14.17 5.00
CA ARG A 173 13.12 -13.68 5.82
C ARG A 173 12.85 -12.19 5.59
N THR A 174 12.94 -11.77 4.31
CA THR A 174 12.65 -10.41 3.89
C THR A 174 11.20 -10.31 3.44
N LEU A 175 10.45 -9.39 4.05
CA LEU A 175 9.09 -9.07 3.66
C LEU A 175 9.08 -7.79 2.82
N PHE A 176 8.67 -7.89 1.57
CA PHE A 176 8.27 -6.74 0.77
C PHE A 176 6.80 -6.45 1.10
N ALA A 177 6.61 -5.53 2.03
CA ALA A 177 5.28 -5.14 2.52
C ALA A 177 4.57 -4.18 1.56
N SER A 178 5.33 -3.54 0.67
CA SER A 178 4.83 -2.47 -0.20
C SER A 178 4.04 -1.44 0.61
N ASP A 179 2.96 -0.90 0.08
CA ASP A 179 2.17 0.17 0.69
C ASP A 179 1.28 -0.28 1.87
N LEU A 180 1.38 -1.54 2.28
CA LEU A 180 0.90 -1.91 3.61
C LEU A 180 1.78 -1.31 4.72
N LEU A 181 2.98 -0.82 4.38
CA LEU A 181 3.89 -0.12 5.29
C LEU A 181 4.51 1.11 4.64
N PHE A 182 4.38 2.26 5.30
CA PHE A 182 5.05 3.52 5.01
C PHE A 182 6.01 3.87 6.13
N VAL A 183 7.21 4.33 5.80
CA VAL A 183 8.23 4.77 6.76
C VAL A 183 8.63 6.22 6.46
N SER A 184 8.62 7.08 7.45
CA SER A 184 8.88 8.53 7.31
C SER A 184 7.93 9.28 6.36
N HIS A 185 6.80 8.70 6.07
CA HIS A 185 5.77 9.17 5.16
C HIS A 185 4.40 8.92 5.80
N LEU A 186 3.48 9.90 5.73
CA LEU A 186 2.11 9.66 6.17
C LEU A 186 1.45 8.59 5.27
N PRO A 187 0.91 7.50 5.82
CA PRO A 187 0.29 6.47 5.00
C PRO A 187 -0.90 7.02 4.21
N ALA A 188 -1.04 6.59 2.96
CA ALA A 188 -2.18 6.95 2.10
C ALA A 188 -3.29 5.90 2.22
N LEU A 189 -4.49 6.30 2.65
CA LEU A 189 -5.65 5.42 2.80
C LEU A 189 -6.54 5.48 1.55
N ASP A 190 -6.52 4.43 0.74
CA ASP A 190 -7.32 4.30 -0.48
C ASP A 190 -8.20 3.03 -0.50
N GLY A 191 -8.25 2.33 0.61
CA GLY A 191 -9.02 1.10 0.80
C GLY A 191 -9.91 1.15 2.04
N SER A 192 -9.53 0.43 3.11
CA SER A 192 -10.26 0.35 4.36
C SER A 192 -9.35 0.56 5.56
N LEU A 193 -9.67 1.55 6.39
CA LEU A 193 -8.94 1.83 7.63
C LEU A 193 -8.98 0.63 8.60
N ARG A 194 -10.17 0.07 8.80
CA ARG A 194 -10.38 -1.09 9.68
C ARG A 194 -9.70 -2.34 9.12
N GLY A 195 -9.84 -2.55 7.82
CA GLY A 195 -9.20 -3.67 7.13
C GLY A 195 -7.67 -3.57 7.24
N TRP A 196 -7.11 -2.37 7.05
CA TRP A 196 -5.66 -2.17 7.16
C TRP A 196 -5.13 -2.45 8.57
N LEU A 197 -5.81 -1.98 9.60
CA LEU A 197 -5.44 -2.32 10.98
C LEU A 197 -5.51 -3.83 11.24
N GLY A 198 -6.49 -4.53 10.68
CA GLY A 198 -6.57 -5.99 10.73
C GLY A 198 -5.38 -6.67 10.04
N VAL A 199 -5.05 -6.25 8.83
CA VAL A 199 -3.89 -6.76 8.07
C VAL A 199 -2.58 -6.48 8.81
N MET A 200 -2.41 -5.30 9.41
CA MET A 200 -1.24 -5.00 10.22
C MET A 200 -1.11 -5.92 11.45
N ALA A 201 -2.23 -6.30 12.07
CA ALA A 201 -2.22 -7.25 13.18
C ALA A 201 -1.78 -8.66 12.72
N ASP A 202 -2.14 -9.07 11.51
CA ASP A 202 -1.68 -10.32 10.92
C ASP A 202 -0.21 -10.27 10.51
N LEU A 203 0.22 -9.19 9.86
CA LEU A 203 1.62 -8.98 9.47
C LEU A 203 2.57 -9.03 10.67
N ARG A 204 2.18 -8.47 11.82
CA ARG A 204 3.00 -8.47 13.06
C ARG A 204 3.39 -9.87 13.54
N ARG A 205 2.63 -10.90 13.17
CA ARG A 205 2.87 -12.30 13.59
C ARG A 205 3.90 -13.03 12.71
N LEU A 206 4.28 -12.41 11.58
CA LEU A 206 5.26 -13.01 10.69
C LEU A 206 6.67 -12.91 11.28
N ASP A 207 7.46 -13.96 11.06
CA ASP A 207 8.89 -13.98 11.40
C ASP A 207 9.68 -13.29 10.29
N VAL A 208 9.98 -12.01 10.46
CA VAL A 208 10.63 -11.14 9.48
C VAL A 208 11.97 -10.64 10.02
N ALA A 209 13.04 -10.83 9.25
CA ALA A 209 14.35 -10.28 9.57
C ALA A 209 14.55 -8.87 8.99
N SER A 210 13.94 -8.59 7.83
CA SER A 210 14.01 -7.29 7.17
C SER A 210 12.70 -7.00 6.46
N VAL A 211 12.21 -5.76 6.54
CA VAL A 211 10.99 -5.33 5.85
C VAL A 211 11.30 -4.20 4.87
N VAL A 212 10.81 -4.36 3.65
CA VAL A 212 10.84 -3.34 2.60
C VAL A 212 9.45 -2.70 2.54
N PRO A 213 9.29 -1.45 2.99
CA PRO A 213 8.04 -0.70 2.84
C PRO A 213 7.84 -0.29 1.39
N GLY A 214 6.64 0.17 1.01
CA GLY A 214 6.42 0.79 -0.29
C GLY A 214 7.13 2.13 -0.42
N HIS A 215 7.22 2.88 0.67
CA HIS A 215 7.91 4.16 0.73
C HIS A 215 8.74 4.28 2.00
N GLY A 216 9.96 4.82 1.86
CA GLY A 216 10.88 5.09 2.96
C GLY A 216 11.92 4.00 3.21
N ALA A 217 12.60 4.08 4.34
CA ALA A 217 13.75 3.23 4.61
C ALA A 217 13.36 1.79 4.96
N VAL A 218 14.22 0.85 4.59
CA VAL A 218 14.12 -0.56 5.02
C VAL A 218 14.26 -0.67 6.52
N GLY A 219 13.38 -1.47 7.14
CA GLY A 219 13.41 -1.76 8.57
C GLY A 219 14.01 -3.13 8.87
N ASN A 220 14.79 -3.20 9.95
CA ASN A 220 15.37 -4.45 10.45
C ASN A 220 14.96 -4.71 11.91
N ASP A 221 14.01 -3.96 12.43
CA ASP A 221 13.49 -4.01 13.79
C ASP A 221 12.02 -4.46 13.82
N TRP A 222 11.66 -5.40 12.97
CA TRP A 222 10.31 -5.94 12.90
C TRP A 222 9.85 -6.57 14.22
N PRO A 223 8.61 -6.31 14.69
CA PRO A 223 7.58 -5.49 14.04
C PRO A 223 7.56 -4.01 14.52
N VAL A 224 8.63 -3.51 15.14
CA VAL A 224 8.70 -2.15 15.73
C VAL A 224 8.54 -1.07 14.64
N THR A 225 9.11 -1.30 13.45
CA THR A 225 8.98 -0.42 12.27
C THR A 225 7.52 -0.04 11.96
N MET A 226 6.54 -0.90 12.28
CA MET A 226 5.11 -0.64 12.04
C MET A 226 4.46 0.27 13.08
N ASN A 227 5.10 0.53 14.23
CA ASN A 227 4.41 1.14 15.38
C ASN A 227 3.92 2.55 15.10
N ALA A 228 4.70 3.36 14.40
CA ALA A 228 4.31 4.74 14.07
C ALA A 228 3.06 4.78 13.19
N GLN A 229 3.03 3.95 12.13
CA GLN A 229 1.86 3.83 11.26
C GLN A 229 0.64 3.29 12.01
N ALA A 230 0.82 2.25 12.84
CA ALA A 230 -0.28 1.71 13.62
C ALA A 230 -0.86 2.73 14.60
N ALA A 231 -0.02 3.55 15.23
CA ALA A 231 -0.47 4.62 16.11
C ALA A 231 -1.29 5.66 15.36
N TYR A 232 -0.82 6.10 14.19
CA TYR A 232 -1.55 7.04 13.34
C TYR A 232 -2.93 6.48 12.91
N LEU A 233 -2.97 5.27 12.36
CA LEU A 233 -4.22 4.67 11.87
C LEU A 233 -5.22 4.41 13.01
N ASN A 234 -4.76 4.01 14.19
CA ASN A 234 -5.62 3.87 15.37
C ASN A 234 -6.14 5.22 15.88
N GLY A 235 -5.29 6.26 15.89
CA GLY A 235 -5.72 7.62 16.21
C GLY A 235 -6.79 8.11 15.24
N LEU A 236 -6.54 7.98 13.94
CA LEU A 236 -7.50 8.33 12.88
C LEU A 236 -8.84 7.60 13.07
N LEU A 237 -8.81 6.29 13.39
CA LEU A 237 -10.01 5.50 13.66
C LEU A 237 -10.81 6.06 14.85
N GLY A 238 -10.13 6.33 15.97
CA GLY A 238 -10.75 6.86 17.19
C GLY A 238 -11.36 8.24 16.98
N ASP A 239 -10.59 9.15 16.37
CA ASP A 239 -11.00 10.54 16.15
C ASP A 239 -12.14 10.63 15.12
N THR A 240 -12.10 9.81 14.05
CA THR A 240 -13.18 9.78 13.06
C THR A 240 -14.47 9.22 13.66
N ARG A 241 -14.40 8.15 14.47
CA ARG A 241 -15.58 7.66 15.21
C ARG A 241 -16.16 8.71 16.15
N ALA A 242 -15.31 9.48 16.84
CA ALA A 242 -15.77 10.58 17.68
C ALA A 242 -16.45 11.68 16.86
N ALA A 243 -15.92 12.01 15.68
CA ALA A 243 -16.50 12.99 14.78
C ALA A 243 -17.87 12.55 14.24
N VAL A 244 -18.02 11.28 13.85
CA VAL A 244 -19.28 10.69 13.38
C VAL A 244 -20.35 10.72 14.49
N ARG A 245 -19.99 10.34 15.72
CA ARG A 245 -20.91 10.40 16.88
C ARG A 245 -21.31 11.82 17.26
N ALA A 246 -20.45 12.81 17.06
CA ALA A 246 -20.71 14.22 17.32
C ALA A 246 -21.46 14.92 16.18
N PRO A 247 -22.17 14.24 15.33
CA PRO A 247 -22.69 14.49 13.98
C PRO A 247 -21.98 15.65 13.25
N LEU A 248 -20.66 15.57 13.18
CA LEU A 248 -19.87 16.52 12.40
C LEU A 248 -20.03 16.20 10.90
N THR A 249 -19.97 17.24 10.08
CA THR A 249 -19.78 17.06 8.64
C THR A 249 -18.37 16.58 8.33
N ILE A 250 -18.15 15.97 7.17
CA ILE A 250 -16.81 15.55 6.70
C ILE A 250 -15.84 16.76 6.76
N GLN A 251 -16.26 17.96 6.33
CA GLN A 251 -15.42 19.15 6.37
C GLN A 251 -15.03 19.52 7.81
N GLN A 252 -15.97 19.47 8.74
CA GLN A 252 -15.70 19.72 10.15
C GLN A 252 -14.77 18.68 10.77
N ALA A 253 -14.89 17.40 10.35
CA ALA A 253 -13.97 16.35 10.76
C ALA A 253 -12.55 16.60 10.22
N ILE A 254 -12.41 16.98 8.93
CA ILE A 254 -11.13 17.34 8.31
C ILE A 254 -10.46 18.51 9.07
N ASP A 255 -11.23 19.51 9.49
CA ASP A 255 -10.70 20.70 10.14
C ASP A 255 -10.33 20.46 11.63
N ARG A 256 -10.90 19.45 12.27
CA ARG A 256 -10.74 19.19 13.71
C ARG A 256 -9.85 18.01 14.05
N ILE A 257 -9.80 16.96 13.21
CA ILE A 257 -8.97 15.79 13.48
C ILE A 257 -7.50 16.18 13.26
N PRO A 258 -6.67 16.07 14.31
CA PRO A 258 -5.27 16.49 14.22
C PRO A 258 -4.46 15.52 13.36
N VAL A 259 -3.43 16.04 12.70
CA VAL A 259 -2.42 15.21 12.05
C VAL A 259 -1.66 14.46 13.13
N GLY A 260 -1.88 13.16 13.22
CA GLY A 260 -1.12 12.29 14.11
C GLY A 260 0.18 11.82 13.48
N GLY A 261 0.98 11.11 14.27
CA GLY A 261 2.24 10.51 13.83
C GLY A 261 3.48 11.33 14.18
N PRO A 262 4.66 10.82 13.84
CA PRO A 262 5.94 11.50 14.10
C PRO A 262 6.05 12.84 13.37
N ALA A 263 6.65 13.85 14.04
CA ALA A 263 6.79 15.20 13.49
C ALA A 263 7.68 15.27 12.22
N ASN A 264 8.51 14.27 12.00
CA ASN A 264 9.39 14.17 10.83
C ASN A 264 8.74 13.47 9.62
N TRP A 265 7.46 13.08 9.72
CA TRP A 265 6.78 12.50 8.58
C TRP A 265 6.55 13.53 7.49
N ARG A 266 6.74 13.09 6.25
CA ARG A 266 6.50 13.88 5.04
C ARG A 266 5.09 13.64 4.50
N LEU A 267 4.64 14.53 3.61
CA LEU A 267 3.35 14.47 2.90
C LEU A 267 2.11 14.47 3.82
N THR A 268 2.25 14.99 5.03
CA THR A 268 1.15 15.06 6.00
C THR A 268 -0.01 15.89 5.47
N ASP A 269 0.25 17.08 4.93
CA ASP A 269 -0.78 17.98 4.38
C ASP A 269 -1.46 17.38 3.14
N ARG A 270 -0.72 16.55 2.39
CA ARG A 270 -1.21 15.88 1.19
C ARG A 270 -2.22 14.78 1.50
N PHE A 271 -1.90 13.91 2.44
CA PHE A 271 -2.66 12.68 2.67
C PHE A 271 -3.61 12.74 3.86
N HIS A 272 -3.33 13.53 4.91
CA HIS A 272 -4.17 13.51 6.11
C HIS A 272 -5.63 13.85 5.83
N ARG A 273 -5.89 14.92 5.08
CA ARG A 273 -7.25 15.32 4.71
C ARG A 273 -7.99 14.25 3.90
N ARG A 274 -7.28 13.59 2.99
CA ARG A 274 -7.81 12.47 2.20
C ARG A 274 -8.12 11.27 3.09
N ASN A 275 -7.22 10.95 4.01
CA ASN A 275 -7.38 9.86 4.96
C ASN A 275 -8.58 10.08 5.88
N VAL A 276 -8.78 11.30 6.40
CA VAL A 276 -9.96 11.66 7.18
C VAL A 276 -11.23 11.47 6.36
N THR A 277 -11.23 11.91 5.09
CA THR A 277 -12.39 11.75 4.19
C THR A 277 -12.70 10.26 3.98
N SER A 278 -11.69 9.44 3.65
CA SER A 278 -11.88 7.99 3.42
C SER A 278 -12.35 7.28 4.69
N ALA A 279 -11.74 7.61 5.84
CA ALA A 279 -12.14 7.06 7.13
C ALA A 279 -13.57 7.46 7.51
N PHE A 280 -13.96 8.72 7.27
CA PHE A 280 -15.30 9.20 7.57
C PHE A 280 -16.35 8.45 6.74
N VAL A 281 -16.16 8.32 5.43
CA VAL A 281 -17.07 7.58 4.54
C VAL A 281 -17.18 6.11 4.94
N GLU A 282 -16.08 5.48 5.39
CA GLU A 282 -16.12 4.10 5.87
C GLU A 282 -16.91 3.97 7.18
N LEU A 283 -16.77 4.93 8.11
CA LEU A 283 -17.25 4.80 9.48
C LEU A 283 -18.64 5.40 9.72
N GLU A 284 -19.14 6.29 8.84
CA GLU A 284 -20.47 6.88 8.97
C GLU A 284 -21.62 5.84 8.90
N TRP A 285 -21.33 4.67 8.32
CA TRP A 285 -22.25 3.54 8.22
C TRP A 285 -21.90 2.39 9.16
N GLU A 286 -20.95 2.61 10.09
CA GLU A 286 -20.59 1.60 11.08
C GLU A 286 -21.73 1.49 12.11
N ASP A 287 -22.34 0.29 12.23
CA ASP A 287 -23.31 0.03 13.29
C ASP A 287 -22.68 0.31 14.67
N GLU A 288 -23.38 0.99 15.56
CA GLU A 288 -22.89 1.21 16.91
C GLU A 288 -22.53 -0.17 17.53
N PRO A 289 -21.31 -0.34 18.06
CA PRO A 289 -21.04 -1.55 18.82
C PRO A 289 -22.03 -1.62 19.96
N PRO A 290 -22.60 -2.81 20.27
CA PRO A 290 -23.50 -2.96 21.40
C PRO A 290 -22.84 -2.37 22.65
N PRO A 291 -23.59 -1.63 23.48
CA PRO A 291 -23.01 -0.99 24.66
C PRO A 291 -22.26 -2.05 25.47
N THR A 292 -20.97 -1.75 25.76
CA THR A 292 -20.15 -2.67 26.56
C THR A 292 -20.90 -2.98 27.84
N ALA A 293 -21.26 -4.23 28.02
CA ALA A 293 -21.87 -4.74 29.26
C ALA A 293 -20.90 -4.48 30.42
N GLY A 294 -21.03 -3.33 31.11
CA GLY A 294 -20.10 -2.94 32.17
C GLY A 294 -20.36 -1.59 32.84
N ALA A 295 -21.22 -0.75 32.32
CA ALA A 295 -21.65 0.46 33.04
C ALA A 295 -23.00 0.21 33.68
N ALA A 296 -23.02 -0.32 34.90
CA ALA A 296 -24.23 -0.35 35.72
C ALA A 296 -24.70 1.12 35.91
N PRO A 297 -25.99 1.43 35.69
CA PRO A 297 -26.49 2.77 35.93
C PRO A 297 -26.27 3.11 37.39
N ALA A 298 -25.66 4.28 37.67
CA ALA A 298 -25.55 4.79 39.03
C ALA A 298 -26.97 4.83 39.63
N LYS A 299 -27.16 4.08 40.74
CA LYS A 299 -28.42 4.09 41.50
C LYS A 299 -28.78 5.54 41.81
N ALA A 300 -29.87 6.02 41.25
CA ALA A 300 -30.49 7.26 41.69
C ALA A 300 -30.76 7.14 43.20
N ALA A 301 -30.17 8.05 43.95
CA ALA A 301 -30.42 8.15 45.39
C ALA A 301 -31.91 8.40 45.61
N ALA A 302 -32.59 7.44 46.23
CA ALA A 302 -33.99 7.57 46.61
C ALA A 302 -34.09 8.71 47.63
N GLN A 303 -34.79 9.76 47.21
CA GLN A 303 -35.20 10.81 48.16
C GLN A 303 -36.24 10.22 49.08
N SER A 304 -35.97 10.20 50.41
CA SER A 304 -36.88 9.83 51.43
C SER A 304 -38.07 10.82 51.47
N PRO A 305 -39.31 10.35 51.68
CA PRO A 305 -40.46 11.22 51.78
C PRO A 305 -40.44 12.02 53.12
N PRO A 306 -40.94 13.23 53.13
CA PRO A 306 -40.98 14.03 54.38
C PRO A 306 -41.98 13.46 55.37
N SER A 307 -41.59 13.42 56.67
CA SER A 307 -42.38 12.99 57.80
C SER A 307 -43.61 13.93 58.00
N PRO A 308 -44.77 13.43 58.38
CA PRO A 308 -45.92 14.26 58.63
C PRO A 308 -45.80 15.02 59.94
N SER A 309 -46.04 16.35 59.88
CA SER A 309 -46.08 17.20 61.08
C SER A 309 -47.32 16.89 61.87
N SER A 310 -47.17 16.54 63.14
CA SER A 310 -48.21 16.47 64.16
C SER A 310 -48.63 17.86 64.54
N ARG A 311 -49.87 18.24 64.24
CA ARG A 311 -50.56 19.30 64.94
C ARG A 311 -51.47 18.67 66.00
N GLY A 312 -51.27 19.04 67.19
CA GLY A 312 -52.19 18.93 68.29
C GLY A 312 -52.10 20.19 69.11
#